data_89bb81b6a61dda7dfcf3cf336d1c5ffd
#
_entry.id   89bb81b6a61dda7dfcf3cf336d1c5ffd
#
_cell.length_a   1.000
_cell.length_b   1.000
_cell.length_c   1.000
_cell.angle_alpha   90.00
_cell.angle_beta   90.00
_cell.angle_gamma   90.00
#
_symmetry.space_group_name_H-M   'P 1'
#
loop_
_entity.id
_entity.type
_entity.pdbx_description
1 polymer ?
#
loop_
_entity_poly.entity_id
_entity_poly.type
_entity_poly.pdbx_seq_one_letter_code
_entity_poly.pdbx_strand_id
1 'polypeptide(L)'
;VSVLAYGTGLGFRAVGERHCVGARGNVCPLGAVVPGRSTGGRCAECARLDRAHSVAADTMADDPRTYRVYLAWFGPGMVKVGITGEERGAARLREQGAVAFSWLGRGPLMAARRTEEVLRAALGVPDRIPYARKRAVRGQLPGPEERAGAVAELYARAAALEGRGWPESLERLPLEVVDQVGVFGLDRAPDADADADPAPGRSVRESAPAPVRAVRELVDGGVVAGRLVAAAGPDLHLAVADGGVVVLDTRLITGWDLTAVTRATGATEVTGSDVRVPLIDIGGGGVQGGLF
;
A
#
# COMPACT_ATOMS: atom_id res chain seq x y z
N VAL A 1 -10.41 12.16 13.07
CA VAL A 1 -9.56 11.68 11.96
C VAL A 1 -9.07 12.91 11.20
N SER A 2 -7.76 13.12 11.16
CA SER A 2 -7.16 14.24 10.40
C SER A 2 -6.87 13.76 8.98
N VAL A 3 -7.24 14.56 7.99
CA VAL A 3 -6.86 14.32 6.59
C VAL A 3 -5.42 14.80 6.42
N LEU A 4 -4.54 13.91 5.93
CA LEU A 4 -3.17 14.25 5.58
C LEU A 4 -3.14 14.72 4.12
N ALA A 5 -2.91 16.02 3.92
CA ALA A 5 -2.71 16.56 2.58
C ALA A 5 -1.27 16.30 2.10
N TYR A 6 -1.09 16.09 0.80
CA TYR A 6 0.25 16.07 0.22
C TYR A 6 0.92 17.44 0.38
N GLY A 7 2.22 17.44 0.59
CA GLY A 7 2.98 18.64 0.96
C GLY A 7 3.11 18.86 2.46
N THR A 8 2.26 18.23 3.28
CA THR A 8 2.32 18.38 4.74
C THR A 8 3.60 17.78 5.33
N GLY A 9 4.24 18.51 6.23
CA GLY A 9 5.34 17.98 7.05
C GLY A 9 4.81 16.98 8.08
N LEU A 10 5.38 15.79 8.11
CA LEU A 10 5.12 14.76 9.11
C LEU A 10 6.39 14.49 9.90
N GLY A 11 6.26 14.37 11.21
CA GLY A 11 7.42 14.03 12.06
C GLY A 11 6.98 13.42 13.37
N PHE A 12 7.62 12.31 13.74
CA PHE A 12 7.41 11.66 15.03
C PHE A 12 8.68 10.99 15.52
N ARG A 13 8.71 10.77 16.84
CA ARG A 13 9.70 9.95 17.54
C ARG A 13 8.97 8.77 18.17
N ALA A 14 9.49 7.57 17.97
CA ALA A 14 9.07 6.38 18.70
C ALA A 14 9.67 6.39 20.12
N VAL A 15 8.87 6.04 21.11
CA VAL A 15 9.26 6.11 22.53
C VAL A 15 9.02 4.76 23.20
N GLY A 16 10.01 4.30 23.98
CA GLY A 16 9.95 3.10 24.78
C GLY A 16 9.94 1.81 23.98
N GLU A 17 9.11 0.85 24.38
CA GLU A 17 8.97 -0.45 23.74
C GLU A 17 7.69 -0.51 22.91
N ARG A 18 7.73 -1.28 21.83
CA ARG A 18 6.56 -1.56 21.01
C ARG A 18 5.69 -2.63 21.65
N HIS A 19 4.44 -2.34 21.97
CA HIS A 19 3.52 -3.26 22.60
C HIS A 19 2.46 -3.81 21.65
N CYS A 20 2.00 -5.03 21.95
CA CYS A 20 0.91 -5.68 21.24
C CYS A 20 -0.40 -4.89 21.41
N VAL A 21 -1.04 -4.56 20.30
CA VAL A 21 -2.31 -3.81 20.30
C VAL A 21 -3.55 -4.65 20.66
N GLY A 22 -3.35 -5.91 21.05
CA GLY A 22 -4.45 -6.79 21.38
C GLY A 22 -5.18 -7.36 20.16
N ALA A 23 -6.38 -7.86 20.36
CA ALA A 23 -7.22 -8.44 19.32
C ALA A 23 -8.66 -7.99 19.47
N ARG A 24 -9.35 -7.69 18.34
CA ARG A 24 -10.77 -7.36 18.29
C ARG A 24 -11.21 -6.18 19.20
N GLY A 25 -10.36 -5.18 19.31
CA GLY A 25 -10.61 -4.00 20.16
C GLY A 25 -10.29 -4.21 21.65
N ASN A 26 -9.91 -5.42 22.07
CA ASN A 26 -9.47 -5.70 23.43
C ASN A 26 -7.96 -5.56 23.55
N VAL A 27 -7.48 -5.00 24.65
CA VAL A 27 -6.05 -4.90 24.97
C VAL A 27 -5.41 -6.28 25.10
N CYS A 28 -4.11 -6.37 24.82
CA CYS A 28 -3.37 -7.60 25.01
C CYS A 28 -3.25 -7.94 26.51
N PRO A 29 -3.76 -9.10 26.98
CA PRO A 29 -3.69 -9.45 28.39
C PRO A 29 -2.27 -9.71 28.89
N LEU A 30 -1.32 -9.95 27.96
CA LEU A 30 0.07 -10.21 28.28
C LEU A 30 0.94 -8.95 28.24
N GLY A 31 0.43 -7.81 27.74
CA GLY A 31 1.24 -6.61 27.48
C GLY A 31 2.49 -6.90 26.61
N ALA A 32 2.41 -7.92 25.75
CA ALA A 32 3.58 -8.51 25.09
C ALA A 32 4.31 -7.48 24.21
N VAL A 33 5.64 -7.46 24.28
CA VAL A 33 6.52 -6.69 23.39
C VAL A 33 6.53 -7.31 21.99
N VAL A 34 6.49 -6.46 20.96
CA VAL A 34 6.48 -6.85 19.55
C VAL A 34 7.73 -6.27 18.87
N PRO A 35 8.46 -7.05 18.04
CA PRO A 35 9.65 -6.53 17.36
C PRO A 35 9.40 -5.30 16.49
N GLY A 36 10.27 -4.30 16.55
CA GLY A 36 10.15 -3.04 15.79
C GLY A 36 10.13 -3.21 14.27
N ARG A 37 10.71 -4.30 13.75
CA ARG A 37 10.71 -4.66 12.32
C ARG A 37 9.46 -5.39 11.83
N SER A 38 8.62 -5.87 12.75
CA SER A 38 7.40 -6.59 12.38
C SER A 38 6.36 -5.65 11.78
N THR A 39 5.75 -6.02 10.67
CA THR A 39 4.57 -5.30 10.14
C THR A 39 3.26 -5.75 10.83
N GLY A 40 3.32 -6.73 11.73
CA GLY A 40 2.20 -7.11 12.59
C GLY A 40 2.33 -6.42 13.95
N GLY A 41 1.28 -5.71 14.38
CA GLY A 41 1.24 -5.06 15.70
C GLY A 41 0.75 -5.97 16.84
N ARG A 42 0.76 -7.29 16.64
CA ARG A 42 0.18 -8.26 17.59
C ARG A 42 1.17 -9.36 17.97
N CYS A 43 1.12 -9.83 19.21
CA CYS A 43 1.77 -11.06 19.60
C CYS A 43 1.10 -12.28 18.95
N ALA A 44 1.73 -13.45 19.03
CA ALA A 44 1.24 -14.67 18.38
C ALA A 44 -0.20 -15.02 18.78
N GLU A 45 -0.55 -14.92 20.07
CA GLU A 45 -1.88 -15.23 20.58
C GLU A 45 -2.94 -14.25 20.08
N CYS A 46 -2.69 -12.95 20.18
CA CYS A 46 -3.62 -11.94 19.68
C CYS A 46 -3.79 -12.05 18.15
N ALA A 47 -2.72 -12.35 17.41
CA ALA A 47 -2.80 -12.58 15.97
C ALA A 47 -3.60 -13.85 15.61
N ARG A 48 -3.51 -14.91 16.41
CA ARG A 48 -4.31 -16.12 16.25
C ARG A 48 -5.80 -15.84 16.46
N LEU A 49 -6.15 -15.13 17.54
CA LEU A 49 -7.52 -14.73 17.84
C LEU A 49 -8.10 -13.82 16.74
N ASP A 50 -7.33 -12.87 16.24
CA ASP A 50 -7.76 -11.96 15.17
C ASP A 50 -8.05 -12.71 13.86
N ARG A 51 -7.22 -13.70 13.49
CA ARG A 51 -7.42 -14.54 12.31
C ARG A 51 -8.61 -15.47 12.42
N ALA A 52 -8.84 -16.07 13.57
CA ALA A 52 -9.96 -17.01 13.80
C ALA A 52 -11.34 -16.36 13.57
N HIS A 53 -11.39 -15.03 13.63
CA HIS A 53 -12.62 -14.25 13.46
C HIS A 53 -12.52 -13.26 12.29
N SER A 54 -11.62 -13.48 11.33
CA SER A 54 -11.57 -12.65 10.13
C SER A 54 -12.73 -12.97 9.20
N VAL A 55 -13.22 -11.96 8.47
CA VAL A 55 -14.25 -12.12 7.42
C VAL A 55 -13.85 -13.19 6.38
N ALA A 56 -12.55 -13.43 6.21
CA ALA A 56 -12.05 -14.51 5.34
C ALA A 56 -12.28 -15.91 5.92
N ALA A 57 -12.45 -16.03 7.26
CA ALA A 57 -12.75 -17.28 7.94
C ALA A 57 -14.28 -17.50 8.11
N ASP A 58 -15.06 -16.42 8.17
CA ASP A 58 -16.52 -16.47 8.23
C ASP A 58 -17.10 -16.79 6.85
N THR A 59 -17.51 -18.03 6.65
CA THR A 59 -18.33 -18.47 5.51
C THR A 59 -19.80 -18.31 5.85
N MET A 60 -20.28 -17.08 5.95
CA MET A 60 -21.73 -16.84 5.98
C MET A 60 -22.27 -17.03 4.57
N ALA A 61 -22.81 -18.21 4.28
CA ALA A 61 -23.37 -18.52 2.97
C ALA A 61 -24.53 -17.57 2.61
N ASP A 62 -25.25 -17.08 3.62
CA ASP A 62 -26.42 -16.22 3.51
C ASP A 62 -26.10 -14.73 3.76
N ASP A 63 -24.89 -14.28 3.50
CA ASP A 63 -24.55 -12.85 3.63
C ASP A 63 -25.38 -12.05 2.60
N PRO A 64 -26.28 -11.14 3.04
CA PRO A 64 -27.17 -10.39 2.16
C PRO A 64 -26.47 -9.29 1.35
N ARG A 65 -25.19 -9.01 1.65
CA ARG A 65 -24.44 -7.93 1.01
C ARG A 65 -24.02 -8.32 -0.41
N THR A 66 -23.94 -7.32 -1.27
CA THR A 66 -23.36 -7.45 -2.59
C THR A 66 -21.84 -7.32 -2.52
N TYR A 67 -21.15 -8.16 -3.27
CA TYR A 67 -19.69 -8.17 -3.40
C TYR A 67 -19.28 -7.89 -4.83
N ARG A 68 -18.13 -7.21 -4.98
CA ARG A 68 -17.50 -6.97 -6.28
C ARG A 68 -16.25 -7.82 -6.43
N VAL A 69 -16.07 -8.38 -7.61
CA VAL A 69 -14.81 -8.98 -8.06
C VAL A 69 -14.01 -7.91 -8.78
N TYR A 70 -12.74 -7.76 -8.44
CA TYR A 70 -11.84 -6.80 -9.06
C TYR A 70 -10.62 -7.47 -9.67
N LEU A 71 -10.11 -6.83 -10.72
CA LEU A 71 -8.84 -7.12 -11.35
C LEU A 71 -7.91 -5.95 -11.08
N ALA A 72 -6.81 -6.19 -10.37
CA ALA A 72 -5.91 -5.13 -9.91
C ALA A 72 -4.50 -5.33 -10.45
N TRP A 73 -3.90 -4.23 -10.89
CA TRP A 73 -2.52 -4.14 -11.32
C TRP A 73 -1.72 -3.30 -10.31
N PHE A 74 -0.54 -3.80 -9.91
CA PHE A 74 0.33 -3.16 -8.90
C PHE A 74 1.69 -2.74 -9.47
N GLY A 75 1.96 -3.07 -10.71
CA GLY A 75 3.20 -2.85 -11.43
C GLY A 75 3.46 -3.97 -12.46
N PRO A 76 4.51 -3.85 -13.30
CA PRO A 76 4.84 -4.85 -14.30
C PRO A 76 4.91 -6.27 -13.71
N GLY A 77 4.16 -7.20 -14.31
CA GLY A 77 4.07 -8.60 -13.86
C GLY A 77 3.40 -8.81 -12.50
N MET A 78 2.75 -7.81 -11.93
CA MET A 78 2.08 -7.90 -10.63
C MET A 78 0.58 -7.62 -10.76
N VAL A 79 -0.18 -8.65 -11.06
CA VAL A 79 -1.64 -8.61 -11.15
C VAL A 79 -2.29 -9.48 -10.08
N LYS A 80 -3.51 -9.16 -9.72
CA LYS A 80 -4.29 -9.88 -8.73
C LYS A 80 -5.77 -9.85 -9.07
N VAL A 81 -6.46 -10.95 -8.78
CA VAL A 81 -7.92 -11.02 -8.65
C VAL A 81 -8.27 -10.98 -7.17
N GLY A 82 -9.39 -10.36 -6.83
CA GLY A 82 -9.87 -10.34 -5.45
C GLY A 82 -11.31 -9.87 -5.34
N ILE A 83 -11.85 -9.95 -4.13
CA ILE A 83 -13.21 -9.54 -3.82
C ILE A 83 -13.26 -8.48 -2.72
N THR A 84 -14.31 -7.68 -2.72
CA THR A 84 -14.61 -6.71 -1.65
C THR A 84 -16.11 -6.47 -1.57
N GLY A 85 -16.63 -6.15 -0.39
CA GLY A 85 -18.01 -5.67 -0.26
C GLY A 85 -18.22 -4.41 -1.10
N GLU A 86 -19.38 -4.32 -1.75
CA GLU A 86 -19.66 -3.20 -2.67
C GLU A 86 -19.63 -1.85 -1.97
N GLU A 87 -20.08 -1.78 -0.73
CA GLU A 87 -20.10 -0.59 0.13
C GLU A 87 -18.70 -0.02 0.39
N ARG A 88 -17.65 -0.85 0.30
CA ARG A 88 -16.25 -0.39 0.47
C ARG A 88 -15.70 0.31 -0.76
N GLY A 89 -16.35 0.16 -1.92
CA GLY A 89 -15.87 0.72 -3.16
C GLY A 89 -14.38 0.45 -3.39
N ALA A 90 -13.63 1.45 -3.84
CA ALA A 90 -12.20 1.34 -4.10
C ALA A 90 -11.31 1.37 -2.83
N ALA A 91 -11.86 1.51 -1.61
CA ALA A 91 -11.06 1.61 -0.39
C ALA A 91 -10.14 0.40 -0.20
N ARG A 92 -10.65 -0.81 -0.45
CA ARG A 92 -9.85 -2.04 -0.37
C ARG A 92 -8.67 -2.07 -1.33
N LEU A 93 -8.83 -1.53 -2.52
CA LEU A 93 -7.80 -1.43 -3.54
C LEU A 93 -6.73 -0.40 -3.16
N ARG A 94 -7.16 0.74 -2.59
CA ARG A 94 -6.26 1.78 -2.05
C ARG A 94 -5.44 1.25 -0.88
N GLU A 95 -6.07 0.53 0.06
CA GLU A 95 -5.38 -0.12 1.18
C GLU A 95 -4.32 -1.12 0.73
N GLN A 96 -4.53 -1.78 -0.41
CA GLN A 96 -3.55 -2.68 -0.99
C GLN A 96 -2.50 -1.97 -1.85
N GLY A 97 -2.72 -0.70 -2.19
CA GLY A 97 -1.87 0.09 -3.07
C GLY A 97 -1.93 -0.40 -4.51
N ALA A 98 -3.13 -0.75 -5.01
CA ALA A 98 -3.34 -1.08 -6.41
C ALA A 98 -3.22 0.19 -7.25
N VAL A 99 -2.32 0.19 -8.21
CA VAL A 99 -2.02 1.36 -9.05
C VAL A 99 -3.10 1.59 -10.09
N ALA A 100 -3.59 0.51 -10.70
CA ALA A 100 -4.73 0.54 -11.61
C ALA A 100 -5.61 -0.69 -11.39
N PHE A 101 -6.89 -0.57 -11.69
CA PHE A 101 -7.82 -1.69 -11.56
C PHE A 101 -9.05 -1.54 -12.45
N SER A 102 -9.81 -2.63 -12.61
CA SER A 102 -11.18 -2.64 -13.12
C SER A 102 -12.05 -3.55 -12.27
N TRP A 103 -13.34 -3.20 -12.19
CA TRP A 103 -14.34 -4.13 -11.69
C TRP A 103 -14.66 -5.15 -12.77
N LEU A 104 -14.75 -6.42 -12.39
CA LEU A 104 -15.08 -7.49 -13.31
C LEU A 104 -16.55 -7.89 -13.22
N GLY A 105 -17.09 -7.94 -12.01
CA GLY A 105 -18.47 -8.34 -11.78
C GLY A 105 -18.94 -8.07 -10.36
N ARG A 106 -20.23 -8.25 -10.12
CA ARG A 106 -20.86 -8.12 -8.82
C ARG A 106 -21.87 -9.21 -8.55
N GLY A 107 -22.09 -9.58 -7.30
CA GLY A 107 -23.06 -10.60 -6.91
C GLY A 107 -22.94 -11.00 -5.45
N PRO A 108 -23.65 -12.08 -5.04
CA PRO A 108 -23.55 -12.63 -3.70
C PRO A 108 -22.11 -13.07 -3.33
N LEU A 109 -21.80 -13.11 -2.04
CA LEU A 109 -20.46 -13.49 -1.54
C LEU A 109 -19.94 -14.79 -2.14
N MET A 110 -20.76 -15.85 -2.17
CA MET A 110 -20.34 -17.16 -2.67
C MET A 110 -20.06 -17.16 -4.17
N ALA A 111 -20.83 -16.39 -4.95
CA ALA A 111 -20.58 -16.20 -6.38
C ALA A 111 -19.25 -15.47 -6.61
N ALA A 112 -19.02 -14.38 -5.88
CA ALA A 112 -17.78 -13.62 -5.96
C ALA A 112 -16.55 -14.46 -5.58
N ARG A 113 -16.62 -15.24 -4.49
CA ARG A 113 -15.56 -16.17 -4.04
C ARG A 113 -15.24 -17.24 -5.08
N ARG A 114 -16.28 -17.90 -5.62
CA ARG A 114 -16.09 -18.91 -6.66
C ARG A 114 -15.42 -18.33 -7.89
N THR A 115 -15.85 -17.15 -8.32
CA THR A 115 -15.25 -16.45 -9.45
C THR A 115 -13.79 -16.10 -9.16
N GLU A 116 -13.48 -15.54 -7.99
CA GLU A 116 -12.09 -15.26 -7.57
C GLU A 116 -11.21 -16.51 -7.64
N GLU A 117 -11.70 -17.64 -7.12
CA GLU A 117 -10.95 -18.90 -7.08
C GLU A 117 -10.71 -19.44 -8.51
N VAL A 118 -11.74 -19.50 -9.34
CA VAL A 118 -11.64 -19.96 -10.75
C VAL A 118 -10.66 -19.08 -11.52
N LEU A 119 -10.77 -17.76 -11.40
CA LEU A 119 -9.90 -16.83 -12.12
C LEU A 119 -8.46 -16.91 -11.62
N ARG A 120 -8.22 -17.04 -10.32
CA ARG A 120 -6.88 -17.21 -9.77
C ARG A 120 -6.21 -18.46 -10.33
N ALA A 121 -6.91 -19.57 -10.35
CA ALA A 121 -6.40 -20.83 -10.89
C ALA A 121 -6.15 -20.72 -12.41
N ALA A 122 -7.12 -20.23 -13.18
CA ALA A 122 -7.05 -20.19 -14.63
C ALA A 122 -6.04 -19.16 -15.17
N LEU A 123 -5.89 -18.02 -14.49
CA LEU A 123 -4.96 -16.96 -14.89
C LEU A 123 -3.56 -17.11 -14.27
N GLY A 124 -3.39 -18.03 -13.34
CA GLY A 124 -2.12 -18.24 -12.63
C GLY A 124 -1.70 -17.05 -11.79
N VAL A 125 -2.65 -16.25 -11.28
CA VAL A 125 -2.33 -15.06 -10.49
C VAL A 125 -2.14 -15.40 -9.01
N PRO A 126 -1.19 -14.74 -8.31
CA PRO A 126 -0.90 -15.05 -6.92
C PRO A 126 -2.00 -14.54 -5.99
N ASP A 127 -2.19 -15.23 -4.88
CA ASP A 127 -3.09 -14.79 -3.80
C ASP A 127 -2.57 -13.53 -3.10
N ARG A 128 -1.25 -13.40 -2.98
CA ARG A 128 -0.60 -12.29 -2.27
C ARG A 128 0.60 -11.76 -3.04
N ILE A 129 0.70 -10.45 -3.14
CA ILE A 129 1.87 -9.74 -3.67
C ILE A 129 2.56 -9.03 -2.50
N PRO A 130 3.82 -9.36 -2.17
CA PRO A 130 4.57 -8.70 -1.10
C PRO A 130 4.70 -7.19 -1.34
N TYR A 131 4.56 -6.37 -0.28
CA TYR A 131 4.71 -4.92 -0.40
C TYR A 131 6.11 -4.49 -0.85
N ALA A 132 7.16 -5.22 -0.47
CA ALA A 132 8.52 -4.95 -0.93
C ALA A 132 8.62 -4.96 -2.47
N ARG A 133 7.97 -5.92 -3.15
CA ARG A 133 7.92 -5.96 -4.61
C ARG A 133 7.17 -4.77 -5.21
N LYS A 134 6.06 -4.37 -4.58
CA LYS A 134 5.28 -3.20 -5.03
C LYS A 134 6.10 -1.92 -4.88
N ARG A 135 6.81 -1.75 -3.75
CA ARG A 135 7.69 -0.59 -3.50
C ARG A 135 8.79 -0.45 -4.55
N ALA A 136 9.41 -1.57 -4.92
CA ALA A 136 10.54 -1.57 -5.84
C ALA A 136 10.21 -0.98 -7.23
N VAL A 137 8.95 -1.02 -7.65
CA VAL A 137 8.52 -0.54 -8.98
C VAL A 137 7.80 0.80 -8.95
N ARG A 138 7.42 1.32 -7.78
CA ARG A 138 6.61 2.54 -7.69
C ARG A 138 7.29 3.80 -8.19
N GLY A 139 8.60 3.85 -8.16
CA GLY A 139 9.39 4.97 -8.71
C GLY A 139 9.57 4.93 -10.23
N GLN A 140 9.14 3.84 -10.88
CA GLN A 140 9.35 3.60 -12.31
C GLN A 140 8.08 2.99 -12.96
N LEU A 141 6.93 3.56 -12.65
CA LEU A 141 5.68 3.11 -13.23
C LEU A 141 5.61 3.52 -14.71
N PRO A 142 5.15 2.62 -15.60
CA PRO A 142 4.94 2.97 -17.01
C PRO A 142 3.84 4.01 -17.18
N GLY A 143 3.70 4.55 -18.39
CA GLY A 143 2.70 5.56 -18.72
C GLY A 143 1.25 5.10 -18.51
N PRO A 144 0.29 6.02 -18.45
CA PRO A 144 -1.12 5.70 -18.16
C PRO A 144 -1.73 4.74 -19.20
N GLU A 145 -1.37 4.86 -20.47
CA GLU A 145 -1.85 3.98 -21.54
C GLU A 145 -1.38 2.54 -21.34
N GLU A 146 -0.12 2.35 -20.97
CA GLU A 146 0.43 1.01 -20.73
C GLU A 146 -0.19 0.36 -19.48
N ARG A 147 -0.42 1.15 -18.42
CA ARG A 147 -1.13 0.67 -17.23
C ARG A 147 -2.58 0.26 -17.55
N ALA A 148 -3.27 1.08 -18.35
CA ALA A 148 -4.63 0.79 -18.80
C ALA A 148 -4.66 -0.47 -19.68
N GLY A 149 -3.71 -0.61 -20.60
CA GLY A 149 -3.55 -1.78 -21.46
C GLY A 149 -3.35 -3.07 -20.65
N ALA A 150 -2.51 -3.03 -19.61
CA ALA A 150 -2.27 -4.19 -18.74
C ALA A 150 -3.54 -4.63 -17.98
N VAL A 151 -4.37 -3.68 -17.52
CA VAL A 151 -5.67 -4.02 -16.89
C VAL A 151 -6.67 -4.54 -17.92
N ALA A 152 -6.71 -3.95 -19.12
CA ALA A 152 -7.60 -4.37 -20.20
C ALA A 152 -7.26 -5.79 -20.68
N GLU A 153 -5.98 -6.12 -20.82
CA GLU A 153 -5.54 -7.48 -21.15
C GLU A 153 -5.98 -8.50 -20.09
N LEU A 154 -5.76 -8.16 -18.81
CA LEU A 154 -6.20 -9.03 -17.71
C LEU A 154 -7.72 -9.21 -17.71
N TYR A 155 -8.47 -8.14 -17.99
CA TYR A 155 -9.94 -8.19 -18.10
C TYR A 155 -10.37 -9.09 -19.26
N ALA A 156 -9.78 -8.95 -20.44
CA ALA A 156 -10.11 -9.78 -21.60
C ALA A 156 -9.86 -11.26 -21.33
N ARG A 157 -8.74 -11.60 -20.70
CA ARG A 157 -8.42 -12.98 -20.29
C ARG A 157 -9.42 -13.52 -19.26
N ALA A 158 -9.84 -12.70 -18.31
CA ALA A 158 -10.85 -13.08 -17.32
C ALA A 158 -12.23 -13.26 -17.98
N ALA A 159 -12.65 -12.33 -18.84
CA ALA A 159 -13.93 -12.40 -19.56
C ALA A 159 -14.03 -13.60 -20.48
N ALA A 160 -12.93 -14.06 -21.09
CA ALA A 160 -12.90 -15.27 -21.94
C ALA A 160 -13.23 -16.55 -21.17
N LEU A 161 -13.26 -16.53 -19.85
CA LEU A 161 -13.65 -17.64 -18.98
C LEU A 161 -15.14 -17.60 -18.57
N GLU A 162 -15.89 -16.60 -19.03
CA GLU A 162 -17.33 -16.53 -18.83
C GLU A 162 -18.00 -17.80 -19.39
N GLY A 163 -18.95 -18.36 -18.65
CA GLY A 163 -19.60 -19.63 -19.01
C GLY A 163 -18.76 -20.89 -18.72
N ARG A 164 -17.52 -20.76 -18.28
CA ARG A 164 -16.62 -21.88 -17.94
C ARG A 164 -16.35 -22.01 -16.45
N GLY A 165 -17.31 -21.66 -15.62
CA GLY A 165 -17.18 -21.77 -14.16
C GLY A 165 -17.59 -20.52 -13.40
N TRP A 166 -18.00 -19.46 -14.09
CA TRP A 166 -18.64 -18.31 -13.44
C TRP A 166 -20.03 -18.68 -12.99
N PRO A 167 -20.41 -18.35 -11.75
CA PRO A 167 -21.78 -18.51 -11.32
C PRO A 167 -22.72 -17.57 -12.11
N GLU A 168 -23.89 -18.04 -12.50
CA GLU A 168 -24.92 -17.22 -13.16
C GLU A 168 -25.36 -16.01 -12.33
N SER A 169 -25.23 -16.12 -10.99
CA SER A 169 -25.56 -15.05 -10.05
C SER A 169 -24.49 -13.95 -9.96
N LEU A 170 -23.37 -14.05 -10.70
CA LEU A 170 -22.41 -12.97 -10.82
C LEU A 170 -22.71 -12.17 -12.10
N GLU A 171 -23.21 -10.96 -11.93
CA GLU A 171 -23.39 -10.00 -13.01
C GLU A 171 -22.04 -9.45 -13.47
N ARG A 172 -21.71 -9.60 -14.76
CA ARG A 172 -20.50 -8.99 -15.32
C ARG A 172 -20.64 -7.48 -15.45
N LEU A 173 -19.62 -6.76 -15.08
CA LEU A 173 -19.49 -5.31 -15.27
C LEU A 173 -18.63 -5.01 -16.50
N PRO A 174 -18.88 -3.91 -17.23
CA PRO A 174 -18.05 -3.52 -18.37
C PRO A 174 -16.64 -3.16 -17.93
N LEU A 175 -15.69 -3.25 -18.85
CA LEU A 175 -14.32 -2.77 -18.62
C LEU A 175 -14.33 -1.26 -18.37
N GLU A 176 -13.92 -0.86 -17.21
CA GLU A 176 -13.66 0.52 -16.83
C GLU A 176 -12.35 0.55 -16.04
N VAL A 177 -11.32 1.14 -16.64
CA VAL A 177 -10.02 1.21 -15.98
C VAL A 177 -9.96 2.43 -15.08
N VAL A 178 -9.69 2.21 -13.81
CA VAL A 178 -9.46 3.25 -12.81
C VAL A 178 -7.97 3.31 -12.50
N ASP A 179 -7.32 4.42 -12.87
CA ASP A 179 -5.93 4.71 -12.53
C ASP A 179 -5.87 5.48 -11.20
N GLN A 180 -5.02 5.04 -10.28
CA GLN A 180 -4.88 5.64 -8.94
C GLN A 180 -3.53 6.34 -8.72
N VAL A 181 -2.69 6.48 -9.74
CA VAL A 181 -1.37 7.13 -9.63
C VAL A 181 -1.50 8.54 -9.07
N GLY A 182 -2.39 9.37 -9.62
CA GLY A 182 -2.65 10.73 -9.12
C GLY A 182 -3.26 10.73 -7.71
N VAL A 183 -4.16 9.76 -7.40
CA VAL A 183 -4.74 9.62 -6.05
C VAL A 183 -3.65 9.31 -5.01
N PHE A 184 -2.65 8.52 -5.39
CA PHE A 184 -1.53 8.17 -4.53
C PHE A 184 -0.40 9.21 -4.51
N GLY A 185 -0.44 10.22 -5.39
CA GLY A 185 0.63 11.21 -5.55
C GLY A 185 1.93 10.63 -6.13
N LEU A 186 1.87 9.48 -6.82
CA LEU A 186 3.04 8.81 -7.38
C LEU A 186 3.58 9.46 -8.67
N ASP A 187 2.84 10.41 -9.22
CA ASP A 187 3.20 11.25 -10.37
C ASP A 187 3.87 12.58 -9.97
N ARG A 188 4.02 12.83 -8.67
CA ARG A 188 4.59 14.06 -8.14
C ARG A 188 6.11 13.97 -8.04
N ALA A 189 6.80 15.00 -8.55
CA ALA A 189 8.24 15.12 -8.32
C ALA A 189 8.52 15.39 -6.83
N PRO A 190 9.55 14.77 -6.23
CA PRO A 190 9.92 15.00 -4.83
C PRO A 190 10.23 16.46 -4.50
N ASP A 191 10.73 17.21 -5.49
CA ASP A 191 11.18 18.61 -5.35
C ASP A 191 10.12 19.66 -5.71
N ALA A 192 8.89 19.25 -6.02
CA ALA A 192 7.82 20.20 -6.30
C ALA A 192 7.42 20.90 -5.00
N ASP A 193 7.98 22.09 -4.75
CA ASP A 193 7.45 22.99 -3.75
C ASP A 193 6.00 23.30 -4.12
N ALA A 194 5.07 23.02 -3.20
CA ALA A 194 3.65 23.21 -3.45
C ALA A 194 3.26 24.69 -3.69
N ASP A 195 4.18 25.63 -3.45
CA ASP A 195 3.98 27.08 -3.56
C ASP A 195 4.91 27.77 -4.57
N ALA A 196 5.71 27.03 -5.34
CA ALA A 196 6.55 27.64 -6.36
C ALA A 196 5.76 27.80 -7.67
N ASP A 197 5.44 29.04 -8.01
CA ASP A 197 5.03 29.43 -9.37
C ASP A 197 6.02 28.85 -10.39
N PRO A 198 5.59 28.19 -11.46
CA PRO A 198 6.50 27.61 -12.44
C PRO A 198 7.26 28.75 -13.15
N ALA A 199 8.48 29.01 -12.72
CA ALA A 199 9.34 29.97 -13.37
C ALA A 199 9.58 29.54 -14.86
N PRO A 200 9.25 30.37 -15.83
CA PRO A 200 9.43 30.06 -17.25
C PRO A 200 10.92 29.93 -17.55
N GLY A 201 11.38 28.75 -17.97
CA GLY A 201 12.73 28.53 -18.46
C GLY A 201 13.60 27.52 -17.72
N ARG A 202 13.11 26.80 -16.72
CA ARG A 202 13.86 25.69 -16.13
C ARG A 202 13.78 24.48 -17.05
N SER A 203 14.85 24.26 -17.83
CA SER A 203 15.02 23.01 -18.57
C SER A 203 14.90 21.85 -17.58
N VAL A 204 14.06 20.86 -17.91
CA VAL A 204 14.02 19.60 -17.21
C VAL A 204 15.41 18.97 -17.32
N ARG A 205 16.27 19.24 -16.34
CA ARG A 205 17.49 18.45 -16.19
C ARG A 205 17.00 17.06 -15.87
N GLU A 206 17.39 16.12 -16.67
CA GLU A 206 17.31 14.68 -16.45
C GLU A 206 18.16 14.35 -15.22
N SER A 207 17.65 14.73 -14.05
CA SER A 207 18.28 14.42 -12.76
C SER A 207 18.08 12.94 -12.53
N ALA A 208 19.14 12.25 -12.17
CA ALA A 208 19.07 10.86 -11.72
C ALA A 208 17.95 10.75 -10.67
N PRO A 209 17.11 9.69 -10.74
CA PRO A 209 16.01 9.56 -9.80
C PRO A 209 16.55 9.60 -8.37
N ALA A 210 15.90 10.41 -7.54
CA ALA A 210 16.28 10.57 -6.14
C ALA A 210 16.34 9.19 -5.45
N PRO A 211 17.35 8.91 -4.60
CA PRO A 211 17.48 7.63 -3.92
C PRO A 211 16.24 7.35 -3.09
N VAL A 212 15.66 6.17 -3.25
CA VAL A 212 14.49 5.72 -2.51
C VAL A 212 14.93 4.69 -1.47
N ARG A 213 14.68 5.00 -0.20
CA ARG A 213 14.99 4.13 0.94
C ARG A 213 13.71 3.77 1.67
N ALA A 214 13.67 2.64 2.38
CA ALA A 214 12.55 2.30 3.27
C ALA A 214 13.01 2.19 4.71
N VAL A 215 12.13 2.57 5.64
CA VAL A 215 12.31 2.26 7.05
C VAL A 215 12.26 0.76 7.24
N ARG A 216 13.35 0.18 7.76
CA ARG A 216 13.46 -1.25 8.06
C ARG A 216 12.75 -1.62 9.35
N GLU A 217 12.94 -0.77 10.37
CA GLU A 217 12.34 -0.94 11.70
C GLU A 217 12.28 0.39 12.44
N LEU A 218 11.38 0.48 13.40
CA LEU A 218 11.38 1.55 14.40
C LEU A 218 12.08 1.06 15.67
N VAL A 219 12.83 1.96 16.30
CA VAL A 219 13.56 1.73 17.54
C VAL A 219 13.24 2.84 18.55
N ASP A 220 13.46 2.58 19.83
CA ASP A 220 13.31 3.61 20.87
C ASP A 220 14.15 4.85 20.56
N GLY A 221 13.56 6.03 20.72
CA GLY A 221 14.19 7.31 20.37
C GLY A 221 14.31 7.57 18.86
N GLY A 222 13.95 6.59 18.01
CA GLY A 222 14.01 6.69 16.55
C GLY A 222 13.08 7.79 16.02
N VAL A 223 13.59 8.61 15.09
CA VAL A 223 12.88 9.73 14.49
C VAL A 223 12.63 9.43 13.01
N VAL A 224 11.42 9.71 12.57
CA VAL A 224 11.04 9.75 11.15
C VAL A 224 10.36 11.09 10.90
N ALA A 225 10.94 11.91 10.03
CA ALA A 225 10.35 13.19 9.63
C ALA A 225 10.61 13.47 8.15
N GLY A 226 9.68 14.14 7.50
CA GLY A 226 9.75 14.51 6.10
C GLY A 226 8.45 15.12 5.60
N ARG A 227 8.44 15.58 4.35
CA ARG A 227 7.26 16.11 3.67
C ARG A 227 6.55 14.99 2.92
N LEU A 228 5.26 14.78 3.19
CA LEU A 228 4.47 13.73 2.53
C LEU A 228 4.31 14.05 1.03
N VAL A 229 4.86 13.21 0.16
CA VAL A 229 4.77 13.38 -1.30
C VAL A 229 3.85 12.35 -1.96
N ALA A 230 3.77 11.13 -1.41
CA ALA A 230 2.88 10.10 -1.91
C ALA A 230 2.42 9.15 -0.79
N ALA A 231 1.25 8.51 -0.99
CA ALA A 231 0.74 7.49 -0.07
C ALA A 231 0.04 6.38 -0.85
N ALA A 232 0.57 5.14 -0.81
CA ALA A 232 0.02 4.01 -1.56
C ALA A 232 -0.04 2.74 -0.72
N GLY A 233 -1.24 2.29 -0.38
CA GLY A 233 -1.44 1.22 0.60
C GLY A 233 -0.96 1.67 1.98
N PRO A 234 -0.17 0.85 2.70
CA PRO A 234 0.37 1.25 4.00
C PRO A 234 1.60 2.16 3.92
N ASP A 235 2.08 2.48 2.72
CA ASP A 235 3.34 3.17 2.53
C ASP A 235 3.14 4.68 2.40
N LEU A 236 3.76 5.47 3.29
CA LEU A 236 3.93 6.90 3.15
C LEU A 236 5.31 7.18 2.54
N HIS A 237 5.35 7.99 1.50
CA HIS A 237 6.58 8.46 0.86
C HIS A 237 6.88 9.86 1.37
N LEU A 238 8.01 10.02 2.02
CA LEU A 238 8.43 11.26 2.67
C LEU A 238 9.66 11.81 1.96
N ALA A 239 9.55 13.00 1.37
CA ALA A 239 10.73 13.74 0.91
C ALA A 239 11.51 14.23 2.12
N VAL A 240 12.82 13.97 2.14
CA VAL A 240 13.72 14.29 3.25
C VAL A 240 14.79 15.31 2.82
N ALA A 241 15.46 15.90 3.78
CA ALA A 241 16.36 17.04 3.56
C ALA A 241 17.55 16.75 2.61
N ASP A 242 17.98 15.49 2.50
CA ASP A 242 19.06 15.08 1.58
C ASP A 242 18.60 14.94 0.10
N GLY A 243 17.36 15.36 -0.21
CA GLY A 243 16.78 15.26 -1.56
C GLY A 243 16.27 13.87 -1.91
N GLY A 244 16.37 12.89 -0.99
CA GLY A 244 15.85 11.54 -1.19
C GLY A 244 14.40 11.38 -0.77
N VAL A 245 13.88 10.17 -1.00
CA VAL A 245 12.56 9.75 -0.53
C VAL A 245 12.73 8.59 0.46
N VAL A 246 12.11 8.71 1.64
CA VAL A 246 12.01 7.63 2.60
C VAL A 246 10.58 7.09 2.63
N VAL A 247 10.44 5.79 2.44
CA VAL A 247 9.15 5.09 2.51
C VAL A 247 8.96 4.52 3.91
N LEU A 248 7.91 4.97 4.59
CA LEU A 248 7.48 4.45 5.88
C LEU A 248 6.28 3.54 5.71
N ASP A 249 6.41 2.29 6.07
CA ASP A 249 5.28 1.37 6.22
C ASP A 249 4.54 1.70 7.52
N THR A 250 3.34 2.25 7.43
CA THR A 250 2.56 2.67 8.61
C THR A 250 2.22 1.53 9.57
N ARG A 251 2.31 0.28 9.13
CA ARG A 251 2.13 -0.88 9.99
C ARG A 251 3.25 -1.05 11.02
N LEU A 252 4.44 -0.48 10.75
CA LEU A 252 5.54 -0.43 11.72
C LEU A 252 5.22 0.46 12.93
N ILE A 253 4.35 1.46 12.74
CA ILE A 253 3.98 2.42 13.80
C ILE A 253 3.06 1.76 14.86
N THR A 254 2.25 0.78 14.44
CA THR A 254 1.22 0.17 15.28
C THR A 254 1.81 -0.44 16.55
N GLY A 255 1.37 0.04 17.71
CA GLY A 255 1.82 -0.44 19.03
C GLY A 255 3.01 0.32 19.63
N TRP A 256 3.49 1.38 18.97
CA TRP A 256 4.44 2.32 19.53
C TRP A 256 3.75 3.51 20.18
N ASP A 257 4.31 4.02 21.26
CA ASP A 257 4.04 5.36 21.72
C ASP A 257 4.82 6.37 20.87
N LEU A 258 4.13 7.40 20.38
CA LEU A 258 4.69 8.38 19.47
C LEU A 258 4.61 9.78 20.07
N THR A 259 5.71 10.53 20.00
CA THR A 259 5.73 11.97 20.27
C THR A 259 5.92 12.75 18.98
N ALA A 260 5.18 13.85 18.80
CA ALA A 260 5.37 14.72 17.64
C ALA A 260 6.77 15.35 17.66
N VAL A 261 7.39 15.37 16.48
CA VAL A 261 8.61 16.15 16.24
C VAL A 261 8.22 17.32 15.36
N THR A 262 8.13 18.52 15.95
CA THR A 262 7.89 19.76 15.21
C THR A 262 9.22 20.28 14.66
N ARG A 263 9.26 20.66 13.38
CA ARG A 263 10.31 21.56 12.88
C ARG A 263 10.21 22.86 13.66
N ALA A 264 11.26 23.26 14.34
CA ALA A 264 11.32 24.62 14.90
C ALA A 264 11.24 25.61 13.72
N THR A 265 10.14 26.33 13.64
CA THR A 265 9.94 27.45 12.71
C THR A 265 11.01 28.49 13.05
N GLY A 266 12.06 28.62 12.23
CA GLY A 266 13.09 29.64 12.38
C GLY A 266 14.55 29.17 12.42
N ALA A 267 14.85 27.89 12.40
CA ALA A 267 16.24 27.41 12.31
C ALA A 267 16.62 27.19 10.84
N THR A 268 17.52 28.03 10.34
CA THR A 268 18.09 27.99 8.98
C THR A 268 19.10 26.85 8.77
N GLU A 269 19.32 25.99 9.75
CA GLU A 269 20.23 24.84 9.65
C GLU A 269 19.58 23.57 10.18
N VAL A 270 19.11 22.72 9.27
CA VAL A 270 18.91 21.29 9.55
C VAL A 270 20.20 20.56 9.20
N THR A 271 21.17 20.61 10.10
CA THR A 271 22.34 19.73 10.08
C THR A 271 21.93 18.38 10.64
N GLY A 272 21.53 17.47 9.77
CA GLY A 272 21.25 16.08 10.14
C GLY A 272 20.03 15.51 9.41
N SER A 273 20.10 14.26 9.01
CA SER A 273 18.98 13.59 8.35
C SER A 273 17.74 13.61 9.26
N ASP A 274 16.60 14.02 8.71
CA ASP A 274 15.29 14.04 9.41
C ASP A 274 14.82 12.61 9.79
N VAL A 275 15.61 11.59 9.45
CA VAL A 275 15.31 10.18 9.70
C VAL A 275 16.48 9.53 10.47
N ARG A 276 16.20 9.07 11.70
CA ARG A 276 17.14 8.40 12.60
C ARG A 276 16.61 7.03 13.00
N VAL A 277 16.43 6.19 12.01
CA VAL A 277 16.04 4.78 12.14
C VAL A 277 16.79 3.96 11.10
N PRO A 278 16.95 2.64 11.28
CA PRO A 278 17.52 1.77 10.26
C PRO A 278 16.76 1.84 8.93
N LEU A 279 17.48 2.09 7.85
CA LEU A 279 16.97 2.18 6.49
C LEU A 279 17.50 1.03 5.63
N ILE A 280 16.77 0.71 4.55
CA ILE A 280 17.20 -0.16 3.47
C ILE A 280 16.94 0.52 2.13
N ASP A 281 17.82 0.30 1.15
CA ASP A 281 17.65 0.83 -0.20
C ASP A 281 16.55 0.08 -0.95
N ILE A 282 15.77 0.81 -1.76
CA ILE A 282 14.74 0.28 -2.65
C ILE A 282 15.18 0.54 -4.09
N GLY A 283 15.30 -0.51 -4.89
CA GLY A 283 15.48 -0.36 -6.35
C GLY A 283 16.90 -0.31 -6.87
N GLY A 284 17.91 -0.63 -6.08
CA GLY A 284 19.34 -0.66 -6.48
C GLY A 284 19.97 -2.04 -6.50
N GLY A 285 19.28 -3.12 -6.81
CA GLY A 285 19.95 -4.42 -6.84
C GLY A 285 19.04 -5.54 -7.30
N GLY A 286 19.53 -6.28 -8.29
CA GLY A 286 18.92 -7.52 -8.74
C GLY A 286 18.57 -8.41 -7.55
N VAL A 287 17.45 -9.09 -7.66
CA VAL A 287 17.00 -10.13 -6.75
C VAL A 287 18.15 -11.15 -6.63
N GLN A 288 18.97 -11.01 -5.60
CA GLN A 288 19.85 -12.10 -5.19
C GLN A 288 18.92 -13.10 -4.51
N GLY A 289 18.60 -14.16 -5.25
CA GLY A 289 17.83 -15.28 -4.74
C GLY A 289 18.58 -15.90 -3.57
N GLY A 290 18.14 -15.56 -2.37
CA GLY A 290 18.45 -16.30 -1.15
C GLY A 290 17.52 -17.51 -1.10
N LEU A 291 18.01 -18.65 -1.50
CA LEU A 291 17.55 -19.96 -1.05
C LEU A 291 17.61 -19.96 0.48
N PHE A 292 16.43 -20.05 1.13
CA PHE A 292 16.08 -20.91 2.28
C PHE A 292 14.67 -20.52 2.74
#